data_af07c7a5d6f61064f910dcdd08bb4622
#
_entry.id   af07c7a5d6f61064f910dcdd08bb4622
#
_cell.length_a   1.000
_cell.length_b   1.000
_cell.length_c   1.000
_cell.angle_alpha   90.00
_cell.angle_beta   90.00
_cell.angle_gamma   90.00
#
_symmetry.space_group_name_H-M   'P 1'
#
loop_
_entity.id
_entity.type
_entity.pdbx_description
1 polymer ?
#
loop_
_entity_poly.entity_id
_entity_poly.type
_entity_poly.pdbx_seq_one_letter_code
_entity_poly.pdbx_strand_id
1 'polypeptide(L)'
;MKHLHQVGLIAGTFIAASFAASVSTADTPFPSTYNAPDHAPTLITNATVLTGTGERLEAASLFFVDGKIVSVGEPPKELTADSRIIDAEGSWVTPGIIDVHSHLGVYPSPGVDAHSDGQ
;
A
#
# COMPACT_ATOMS: atom_id res chain seq x y z
N MET A 1 66.01 -23.36 40.48
CA MET A 1 65.05 -24.18 39.72
C MET A 1 63.79 -23.32 39.46
N LYS A 2 63.61 -22.81 38.23
CA LYS A 2 62.47 -21.96 37.84
C LYS A 2 61.59 -22.75 36.90
N HIS A 3 60.39 -23.10 37.34
CA HIS A 3 59.37 -23.73 36.48
C HIS A 3 58.66 -22.66 35.70
N LEU A 4 58.78 -22.72 34.39
CA LEU A 4 58.08 -21.89 33.43
C LEU A 4 56.77 -22.61 33.03
N HIS A 5 55.63 -22.03 33.43
CA HIS A 5 54.31 -22.54 32.96
C HIS A 5 53.99 -21.92 31.61
N GLN A 6 53.91 -22.73 30.60
CA GLN A 6 53.36 -22.35 29.28
C GLN A 6 51.83 -22.37 29.38
N VAL A 7 51.24 -21.20 29.15
CA VAL A 7 49.79 -21.07 28.95
C VAL A 7 49.53 -21.14 27.47
N GLY A 8 48.91 -22.27 27.06
CA GLY A 8 48.49 -22.47 25.68
C GLY A 8 47.23 -21.64 25.38
N LEU A 9 47.31 -20.75 24.41
CA LEU A 9 46.20 -19.96 23.89
C LEU A 9 45.47 -20.79 22.82
N ILE A 10 44.26 -21.27 23.12
CA ILE A 10 43.39 -21.96 22.13
C ILE A 10 42.61 -20.87 21.43
N ALA A 11 42.98 -20.58 20.20
CA ALA A 11 42.19 -19.72 19.29
C ALA A 11 41.03 -20.52 18.73
N GLY A 12 39.84 -20.30 19.26
CA GLY A 12 38.59 -20.85 18.72
C GLY A 12 38.13 -20.04 17.51
N THR A 13 38.21 -20.65 16.34
CA THR A 13 37.66 -20.08 15.10
C THR A 13 36.16 -20.25 15.06
N PHE A 14 35.40 -19.15 15.27
CA PHE A 14 33.96 -19.12 15.08
C PHE A 14 33.65 -18.98 13.57
N ILE A 15 33.17 -20.05 12.96
CA ILE A 15 32.61 -20.02 11.60
C ILE A 15 31.17 -19.52 11.72
N ALA A 16 30.92 -18.25 11.39
CA ALA A 16 29.58 -17.71 11.25
C ALA A 16 28.98 -18.22 9.93
N ALA A 17 28.10 -19.18 10.00
CA ALA A 17 27.29 -19.62 8.86
C ALA A 17 26.24 -18.58 8.57
N SER A 18 26.44 -17.75 7.54
CA SER A 18 25.44 -16.82 7.04
C SER A 18 24.36 -17.61 6.29
N PHE A 19 23.20 -17.76 6.91
CA PHE A 19 22.00 -18.25 6.25
C PHE A 19 21.45 -17.14 5.35
N ALA A 20 21.75 -17.19 4.06
CA ALA A 20 21.10 -16.37 3.06
C ALA A 20 19.68 -16.94 2.84
N ALA A 21 18.68 -16.30 3.42
CA ALA A 21 17.28 -16.58 3.11
C ALA A 21 17.01 -16.16 1.67
N SER A 22 16.90 -17.10 0.75
CA SER A 22 16.45 -16.86 -0.61
C SER A 22 14.97 -16.49 -0.56
N VAL A 23 14.64 -15.22 -0.76
CA VAL A 23 13.26 -14.80 -0.98
C VAL A 23 12.88 -15.32 -2.37
N SER A 24 12.13 -16.41 -2.42
CA SER A 24 11.51 -16.88 -3.64
C SER A 24 10.40 -15.90 -4.02
N THR A 25 10.63 -15.07 -5.03
CA THR A 25 9.55 -14.33 -5.69
C THR A 25 8.71 -15.35 -6.44
N ALA A 26 7.52 -15.67 -5.90
CA ALA A 26 6.57 -16.50 -6.62
C ALA A 26 6.22 -15.79 -7.94
N ASP A 27 6.57 -16.41 -9.04
CA ASP A 27 6.15 -15.95 -10.37
C ASP A 27 4.62 -15.93 -10.39
N THR A 28 4.03 -14.76 -10.64
CA THR A 28 2.58 -14.62 -10.71
C THR A 28 2.12 -15.32 -12.00
N PRO A 29 1.35 -16.42 -11.92
CA PRO A 29 0.99 -17.20 -13.10
C PRO A 29 0.14 -16.40 -14.11
N PHE A 30 -0.47 -15.31 -13.65
CA PHE A 30 -1.27 -14.38 -14.47
C PHE A 30 -0.85 -12.95 -14.17
N PRO A 31 0.21 -12.43 -14.81
CA PRO A 31 0.63 -11.04 -14.61
C PRO A 31 -0.48 -10.09 -15.07
N SER A 32 -0.72 -9.05 -14.27
CA SER A 32 -1.65 -8.00 -14.67
C SER A 32 -1.14 -7.31 -15.93
N THR A 33 -2.01 -7.17 -16.92
CA THR A 33 -1.75 -6.39 -18.14
C THR A 33 -2.15 -4.92 -17.97
N TYR A 34 -2.71 -4.56 -16.80
CA TYR A 34 -3.10 -3.20 -16.50
C TYR A 34 -1.87 -2.35 -16.19
N ASN A 35 -1.67 -1.31 -16.98
CA ASN A 35 -0.73 -0.24 -16.71
C ASN A 35 -1.52 0.98 -16.29
N ALA A 36 -1.32 1.43 -15.05
CA ALA A 36 -1.89 2.68 -14.61
C ALA A 36 -1.32 3.82 -15.47
N PRO A 37 -2.15 4.73 -16.01
CA PRO A 37 -1.63 5.90 -16.71
C PRO A 37 -0.85 6.79 -15.74
N ASP A 38 0.15 7.50 -16.27
CA ASP A 38 0.88 8.50 -15.51
C ASP A 38 -0.06 9.62 -15.08
N HIS A 39 0.00 9.99 -13.82
CA HIS A 39 -0.79 11.06 -13.25
C HIS A 39 0.11 12.09 -12.58
N ALA A 40 -0.20 13.37 -12.80
CA ALA A 40 0.42 14.45 -12.05
C ALA A 40 0.15 14.28 -10.54
N PRO A 41 1.10 14.68 -9.68
CA PRO A 41 0.86 14.78 -8.25
C PRO A 41 -0.45 15.52 -7.98
N THR A 42 -1.30 14.99 -7.14
CA THR A 42 -2.63 15.57 -6.92
C THR A 42 -2.87 15.85 -5.44
N LEU A 43 -3.25 17.08 -5.17
CA LEU A 43 -3.68 17.56 -3.86
C LEU A 43 -5.19 17.79 -3.87
N ILE A 44 -5.91 17.08 -3.01
CA ILE A 44 -7.30 17.37 -2.68
C ILE A 44 -7.30 18.25 -1.42
N THR A 45 -8.04 19.35 -1.43
CA THR A 45 -8.15 20.25 -0.29
C THR A 45 -9.60 20.37 0.17
N ASN A 46 -9.81 20.92 1.36
CA ASN A 46 -11.13 21.25 1.89
C ASN A 46 -12.10 20.05 1.85
N ALA A 47 -11.61 18.87 2.23
CA ALA A 47 -12.39 17.64 2.28
C ALA A 47 -12.74 17.21 3.71
N THR A 48 -13.86 16.50 3.88
CA THR A 48 -14.08 15.67 5.06
C THR A 48 -13.49 14.29 4.79
N VAL A 49 -12.36 13.95 5.44
CA VAL A 49 -11.63 12.71 5.19
C VAL A 49 -11.94 11.67 6.26
N LEU A 50 -12.37 10.47 5.85
CA LEU A 50 -12.41 9.28 6.70
C LEU A 50 -11.13 8.48 6.47
N THR A 51 -10.31 8.33 7.51
CA THR A 51 -8.98 7.69 7.35
C THR A 51 -9.03 6.16 7.21
N GLY A 52 -10.18 5.54 7.50
CA GLY A 52 -10.30 4.08 7.56
C GLY A 52 -9.79 3.47 8.88
N THR A 53 -9.17 4.27 9.74
CA THR A 53 -8.72 3.88 11.10
C THR A 53 -9.67 4.32 12.20
N GLY A 54 -10.80 4.91 11.81
CA GLY A 54 -11.83 5.41 12.73
C GLY A 54 -11.80 6.93 12.95
N GLU A 55 -10.84 7.63 12.35
CA GLU A 55 -10.75 9.08 12.45
C GLU A 55 -11.54 9.77 11.34
N ARG A 56 -12.11 10.91 11.66
CA ARG A 56 -12.73 11.85 10.75
C ARG A 56 -12.03 13.19 10.86
N LEU A 57 -11.50 13.67 9.75
CA LEU A 57 -10.78 14.93 9.63
C LEU A 57 -11.62 15.91 8.82
N GLU A 58 -11.89 17.09 9.40
CA GLU A 58 -12.66 18.16 8.74
C GLU A 58 -11.73 19.16 8.06
N ALA A 59 -12.17 19.71 6.93
CA ALA A 59 -11.40 20.68 6.14
C ALA A 59 -9.97 20.21 5.87
N ALA A 60 -9.79 18.91 5.70
CA ALA A 60 -8.51 18.26 5.56
C ALA A 60 -8.06 18.18 4.10
N SER A 61 -6.78 17.88 3.93
CA SER A 61 -6.17 17.67 2.64
C SER A 61 -5.71 16.22 2.46
N LEU A 62 -5.67 15.76 1.22
CA LEU A 62 -5.09 14.50 0.81
C LEU A 62 -4.15 14.74 -0.36
N PHE A 63 -2.88 14.33 -0.21
CA PHE A 63 -1.90 14.45 -1.28
C PHE A 63 -1.40 13.07 -1.71
N PHE A 64 -1.39 12.84 -3.01
CA PHE A 64 -0.89 11.59 -3.57
C PHE A 64 -0.05 11.82 -4.82
N VAL A 65 0.94 10.94 -4.99
CA VAL A 65 1.92 10.94 -6.07
C VAL A 65 2.08 9.49 -6.53
N ASP A 66 2.08 9.25 -7.82
CA ASP A 66 2.27 7.92 -8.43
C ASP A 66 1.35 6.84 -7.82
N GLY A 67 0.08 7.20 -7.59
CA GLY A 67 -0.90 6.29 -7.00
C GLY A 67 -0.70 5.98 -5.51
N LYS A 68 0.20 6.69 -4.82
CA LYS A 68 0.47 6.51 -3.39
C LYS A 68 0.08 7.74 -2.60
N ILE A 69 -0.60 7.53 -1.47
CA ILE A 69 -0.91 8.60 -0.52
C ILE A 69 0.38 9.01 0.20
N VAL A 70 0.71 10.29 0.12
CA VAL A 70 1.91 10.89 0.73
C VAL A 70 1.56 11.58 2.05
N SER A 71 0.43 12.30 2.08
CA SER A 71 -0.05 12.92 3.31
C SER A 71 -1.58 12.96 3.39
N VAL A 72 -2.09 12.93 4.62
CA VAL A 72 -3.51 13.07 4.97
C VAL A 72 -3.61 14.06 6.13
N GLY A 73 -4.58 14.96 6.05
CA GLY A 73 -4.82 16.02 7.03
C GLY A 73 -4.22 17.34 6.59
N GLU A 74 -2.93 17.53 6.82
CA GLU A 74 -2.22 18.73 6.43
C GLU A 74 -1.71 18.66 4.98
N PRO A 75 -1.79 19.75 4.21
CA PRO A 75 -1.20 19.80 2.87
C PRO A 75 0.33 19.74 2.95
N PRO A 76 1.01 19.26 1.91
CA PRO A 76 2.47 19.29 1.86
C PRO A 76 2.97 20.74 1.84
N LYS A 77 4.18 20.95 2.41
CA LYS A 77 4.80 22.28 2.44
C LYS A 77 5.16 22.81 1.06
N GLU A 78 5.46 21.91 0.15
CA GLU A 78 5.87 22.24 -1.22
C GLU A 78 5.09 21.38 -2.20
N LEU A 79 4.64 21.98 -3.28
CA LEU A 79 4.00 21.34 -4.41
C LEU A 79 4.88 21.51 -5.63
N THR A 80 4.94 20.53 -6.51
CA THR A 80 5.58 20.68 -7.82
C THR A 80 4.70 21.52 -8.74
N ALA A 81 5.31 22.18 -9.71
CA ALA A 81 4.59 23.11 -10.60
C ALA A 81 3.51 22.43 -11.45
N ASP A 82 3.64 21.12 -11.66
CA ASP A 82 2.71 20.26 -12.39
C ASP A 82 1.62 19.65 -11.49
N SER A 83 1.62 19.95 -10.18
CA SER A 83 0.64 19.41 -9.26
C SER A 83 -0.78 19.88 -9.59
N ARG A 84 -1.70 18.93 -9.65
CA ARG A 84 -3.13 19.20 -9.78
C ARG A 84 -3.72 19.49 -8.40
N ILE A 85 -4.48 20.57 -8.27
CA ILE A 85 -5.21 20.93 -7.05
C ILE A 85 -6.70 20.77 -7.30
N ILE A 86 -7.39 20.05 -6.40
CA ILE A 86 -8.83 19.84 -6.43
C ILE A 86 -9.40 20.35 -5.10
N ASP A 87 -10.25 21.36 -5.15
CA ASP A 87 -11.05 21.76 -3.99
C ASP A 87 -12.25 20.82 -3.89
N ALA A 88 -12.35 20.09 -2.78
CA ALA A 88 -13.44 19.17 -2.54
C ALA A 88 -14.73 19.87 -2.06
N GLU A 89 -14.68 21.17 -1.77
CA GLU A 89 -15.85 21.97 -1.35
C GLU A 89 -16.61 21.32 -0.17
N GLY A 90 -15.90 20.69 0.76
CA GLY A 90 -16.49 19.97 1.89
C GLY A 90 -16.98 18.55 1.57
N SER A 91 -16.77 18.07 0.35
CA SER A 91 -17.13 16.69 -0.03
C SER A 91 -16.34 15.66 0.77
N TRP A 92 -16.85 14.46 0.81
CA TRP A 92 -16.25 13.36 1.56
C TRP A 92 -15.21 12.61 0.73
N VAL A 93 -14.09 12.30 1.37
CA VAL A 93 -13.07 11.38 0.85
C VAL A 93 -12.99 10.18 1.79
N THR A 94 -13.18 9.00 1.25
CA THR A 94 -13.19 7.75 2.02
C THR A 94 -12.24 6.74 1.39
N PRO A 95 -11.78 5.72 2.14
CA PRO A 95 -11.17 4.55 1.54
C PRO A 95 -12.12 3.92 0.53
N GLY A 96 -11.55 3.31 -0.52
CA GLY A 96 -12.34 2.60 -1.53
C GLY A 96 -13.12 1.45 -0.90
N ILE A 97 -14.31 1.21 -1.43
CA ILE A 97 -15.12 0.05 -1.04
C ILE A 97 -14.61 -1.15 -1.82
N ILE A 98 -14.20 -2.20 -1.11
CA ILE A 98 -13.81 -3.48 -1.69
C ILE A 98 -14.90 -4.48 -1.36
N ASP A 99 -15.66 -4.88 -2.37
CA ASP A 99 -16.66 -5.93 -2.24
C ASP A 99 -16.05 -7.25 -2.69
N VAL A 100 -15.77 -8.13 -1.73
CA VAL A 100 -15.15 -9.43 -1.96
C VAL A 100 -16.14 -10.51 -2.37
N HIS A 101 -17.43 -10.20 -2.31
CA HIS A 101 -18.52 -11.11 -2.69
C HIS A 101 -19.65 -10.31 -3.33
N SER A 102 -19.56 -10.08 -4.63
CA SER A 102 -20.55 -9.31 -5.38
C SER A 102 -21.32 -10.19 -6.35
N HIS A 103 -22.63 -9.97 -6.42
CA HIS A 103 -23.51 -10.55 -7.43
C HIS A 103 -23.78 -9.57 -8.58
N LEU A 104 -23.09 -8.44 -8.64
CA LEU A 104 -23.23 -7.47 -9.72
C LEU A 104 -22.76 -8.07 -11.05
N GLY A 105 -23.68 -8.13 -12.02
CA GLY A 105 -23.40 -8.67 -13.35
C GLY A 105 -23.43 -10.20 -13.47
N VAL A 106 -23.70 -10.93 -12.37
CA VAL A 106 -23.88 -12.38 -12.39
C VAL A 106 -25.25 -12.77 -12.97
N TYR A 107 -26.24 -11.91 -12.75
CA TYR A 107 -27.60 -12.16 -13.19
C TYR A 107 -27.97 -11.30 -14.40
N PRO A 108 -28.60 -11.88 -15.41
CA PRO A 108 -29.11 -11.12 -16.56
C PRO A 108 -30.28 -10.21 -16.15
N SER A 109 -30.47 -9.12 -16.88
CA SER A 109 -31.63 -8.24 -16.70
C SER A 109 -32.43 -8.14 -18.01
N PRO A 110 -33.74 -8.51 -18.01
CA PRO A 110 -34.52 -9.05 -16.89
C PRO A 110 -34.04 -10.44 -16.48
N GLY A 111 -34.06 -10.71 -15.18
CA GLY A 111 -33.68 -11.99 -14.62
C GLY A 111 -34.66 -13.10 -14.99
N VAL A 112 -34.13 -14.26 -15.36
CA VAL A 112 -34.87 -15.52 -15.45
C VAL A 112 -34.15 -16.56 -14.64
N ASP A 113 -34.89 -17.41 -13.92
CA ASP A 113 -34.31 -18.38 -12.96
C ASP A 113 -33.28 -19.31 -13.60
N ALA A 114 -33.43 -19.65 -14.87
CA ALA A 114 -32.51 -20.50 -15.62
C ALA A 114 -31.12 -19.86 -15.87
N HIS A 115 -30.99 -18.57 -15.67
CA HIS A 115 -29.73 -17.82 -15.86
C HIS A 115 -29.06 -17.49 -14.54
N SER A 116 -29.58 -17.95 -13.42
CA SER A 116 -29.00 -17.75 -12.08
C SER A 116 -28.00 -18.86 -11.82
N ASP A 117 -26.74 -18.60 -12.05
CA ASP A 117 -25.63 -19.55 -11.84
C ASP A 117 -24.83 -19.25 -10.57
N GLY A 118 -25.31 -18.38 -9.71
CA GLY A 118 -24.66 -17.96 -8.48
C GLY A 118 -25.23 -18.58 -7.19
N GLN A 119 -25.92 -19.72 -7.26
CA GLN A 119 -26.49 -20.39 -6.08
C GLN A 119 -25.69 -21.61 -5.67
#